data_991c94562fdb2d3bd8e09374c49cd830
#
_entry.id   991c94562fdb2d3bd8e09374c49cd830
#
_cell.length_a   1.000
_cell.length_b   1.000
_cell.length_c   1.000
_cell.angle_alpha   90.00
_cell.angle_beta   90.00
_cell.angle_gamma   90.00
#
_symmetry.space_group_name_H-M   'P 1'
#
loop_
_entity.id
_entity.type
_entity.pdbx_description
1 polymer ?
#
loop_
_entity_poly.entity_id
_entity_poly.type
_entity_poly.pdbx_seq_one_letter_code
_entity_poly.pdbx_strand_id
1 'polypeptide(L)'
;KKLIRLACGPDRRWEPDRLVICMEKLSREATELFLSMAPKLGIDREKLQLLDRKECFYYFAYHQVPELSMHDVYLFDYRREDIRCRLYKEKRTTPQLISLAEEVRRMNADSRDENFLGILKDCFRGHIVSSVYLTGDGFDGDWMKQSVAFLCQGRRAFVGKNLYSKGACYAALCSEQQENWDYVYLGDNEMKVNVSLKVRNMGKAEFYTLISAGDNWYETQGMCEVILAGTPEIDFWLQPPGSREA
;
A
#
# COMPACT_ATOMS: atom_id res chain seq x y z
N LYS A 1 -19.74 13.72 5.48
CA LYS A 1 -19.71 14.86 6.42
C LYS A 1 -19.89 14.43 7.86
N LYS A 2 -20.95 13.67 8.23
CA LYS A 2 -21.21 13.24 9.62
C LYS A 2 -20.05 12.38 10.18
N LEU A 3 -19.55 11.41 9.43
CA LEU A 3 -18.43 10.54 9.85
C LEU A 3 -17.12 11.32 10.08
N ILE A 4 -16.81 12.27 9.20
CA ILE A 4 -15.61 13.11 9.35
C ILE A 4 -15.73 13.99 10.60
N ARG A 5 -16.91 14.58 10.86
CA ARG A 5 -17.14 15.34 12.10
C ARG A 5 -16.95 14.50 13.35
N LEU A 6 -17.39 13.24 13.34
CA LEU A 6 -17.20 12.31 14.44
C LEU A 6 -15.71 11.99 14.65
N ALA A 7 -14.96 11.83 13.58
CA ALA A 7 -13.52 11.57 13.64
C ALA A 7 -12.71 12.76 14.17
N CYS A 8 -13.10 14.00 13.80
CA CYS A 8 -12.45 15.22 14.29
C CYS A 8 -12.72 15.58 15.77
N GLY A 9 -13.72 14.93 16.40
CA GLY A 9 -14.13 15.21 17.79
C GLY A 9 -14.97 16.48 17.94
N PRO A 10 -15.57 16.68 19.14
CA PRO A 10 -16.53 17.77 19.36
C PRO A 10 -15.92 19.17 19.37
N ASP A 11 -14.66 19.28 19.74
CA ASP A 11 -13.99 20.58 19.99
C ASP A 11 -13.12 21.07 18.82
N ARG A 12 -13.00 20.31 17.75
CA ARG A 12 -12.16 20.69 16.60
C ARG A 12 -12.97 21.38 15.52
N ARG A 13 -12.39 22.47 14.98
CA ARG A 13 -12.87 23.09 13.76
C ARG A 13 -12.91 22.04 12.65
N TRP A 14 -13.93 22.13 11.80
CA TRP A 14 -14.19 21.24 10.66
C TRP A 14 -13.15 21.34 9.53
N GLU A 15 -11.93 21.51 9.74
CA GLU A 15 -10.89 21.61 8.72
C GLU A 15 -9.82 20.57 9.03
N PRO A 16 -9.93 19.34 8.53
CA PRO A 16 -8.86 18.38 8.66
C PRO A 16 -7.65 18.85 7.83
N ASP A 17 -6.47 18.72 8.37
CA ASP A 17 -5.23 18.97 7.64
C ASP A 17 -5.12 18.02 6.44
N ARG A 18 -5.49 16.75 6.64
CA ARG A 18 -5.62 15.73 5.60
C ARG A 18 -6.80 14.81 5.85
N LEU A 19 -7.36 14.28 4.77
CA LEU A 19 -8.39 13.23 4.79
C LEU A 19 -7.93 12.05 3.96
N VAL A 20 -7.65 10.92 4.61
CA VAL A 20 -7.37 9.64 3.93
C VAL A 20 -8.59 8.75 4.02
N ILE A 21 -9.10 8.31 2.88
CA ILE A 21 -10.23 7.38 2.79
C ILE A 21 -9.69 6.01 2.38
N CYS A 22 -9.83 5.04 3.29
CA CYS A 22 -9.48 3.66 3.02
C CYS A 22 -10.69 2.92 2.44
N MET A 23 -10.52 2.33 1.27
CA MET A 23 -11.53 1.53 0.57
C MET A 23 -11.10 0.07 0.46
N GLU A 24 -12.04 -0.82 0.21
CA GLU A 24 -11.69 -2.23 -0.03
C GLU A 24 -10.90 -2.39 -1.34
N LYS A 25 -11.33 -1.67 -2.37
CA LYS A 25 -10.69 -1.60 -3.68
C LYS A 25 -10.90 -0.21 -4.27
N LEU A 26 -9.89 0.36 -4.88
CA LEU A 26 -10.00 1.57 -5.67
C LEU A 26 -10.60 1.20 -7.04
N SER A 27 -11.81 1.70 -7.32
CA SER A 27 -12.39 1.67 -8.66
C SER A 27 -12.47 3.09 -9.21
N ARG A 28 -12.48 3.22 -10.53
CA ARG A 28 -12.58 4.51 -11.19
C ARG A 28 -13.83 5.29 -10.73
N GLU A 29 -14.98 4.61 -10.67
CA GLU A 29 -16.25 5.20 -10.27
C GLU A 29 -16.23 5.71 -8.82
N ALA A 30 -15.69 4.90 -7.90
CA ALA A 30 -15.55 5.28 -6.49
C ALA A 30 -14.57 6.45 -6.33
N THR A 31 -13.45 6.41 -7.05
CA THR A 31 -12.44 7.46 -7.05
C THR A 31 -13.03 8.78 -7.56
N GLU A 32 -13.65 8.80 -8.73
CA GLU A 32 -14.31 9.97 -9.31
C GLU A 32 -15.39 10.53 -8.37
N LEU A 33 -16.17 9.64 -7.73
CA LEU A 33 -17.21 10.04 -6.76
C LEU A 33 -16.59 10.80 -5.58
N PHE A 34 -15.60 10.23 -4.90
CA PHE A 34 -14.98 10.88 -3.74
C PHE A 34 -14.28 12.17 -4.11
N LEU A 35 -13.58 12.21 -5.25
CA LEU A 35 -12.94 13.40 -5.76
C LEU A 35 -13.94 14.52 -6.05
N SER A 36 -15.10 14.19 -6.64
CA SER A 36 -16.19 15.17 -6.90
C SER A 36 -16.88 15.65 -5.63
N MET A 37 -16.83 14.85 -4.55
CA MET A 37 -17.43 15.19 -3.26
C MET A 37 -16.54 16.10 -2.39
N ALA A 38 -15.23 16.07 -2.55
CA ALA A 38 -14.30 16.81 -1.71
C ALA A 38 -14.60 18.32 -1.66
N PRO A 39 -14.78 19.04 -2.79
CA PRO A 39 -15.12 20.47 -2.77
C PRO A 39 -16.46 20.74 -2.08
N LYS A 40 -17.45 19.86 -2.26
CA LYS A 40 -18.78 19.96 -1.60
C LYS A 40 -18.70 19.78 -0.08
N LEU A 41 -17.64 19.16 0.40
CA LEU A 41 -17.35 19.00 1.81
C LEU A 41 -16.46 20.10 2.37
N GLY A 42 -15.93 20.98 1.52
CA GLY A 42 -14.96 22.02 1.89
C GLY A 42 -13.56 21.44 2.12
N ILE A 43 -13.23 20.35 1.42
CA ILE A 43 -11.91 19.72 1.49
C ILE A 43 -11.20 19.96 0.17
N ASP A 44 -10.03 20.55 0.23
CA ASP A 44 -9.19 20.77 -0.93
C ASP A 44 -8.72 19.43 -1.51
N ARG A 45 -8.62 19.37 -2.83
CA ARG A 45 -8.22 18.16 -3.55
C ARG A 45 -6.89 17.61 -3.05
N GLU A 46 -5.93 18.47 -2.77
CA GLU A 46 -4.58 18.13 -2.30
C GLU A 46 -4.56 17.53 -0.88
N LYS A 47 -5.61 17.80 -0.11
CA LYS A 47 -5.79 17.25 1.23
C LYS A 47 -6.51 15.91 1.26
N LEU A 48 -7.07 15.45 0.14
CA LEU A 48 -7.78 14.19 0.01
C LEU A 48 -6.89 13.13 -0.62
N GLN A 49 -6.68 12.02 0.07
CA GLN A 49 -6.00 10.83 -0.44
C GLN A 49 -6.95 9.62 -0.38
N LEU A 50 -6.95 8.83 -1.44
CA LEU A 50 -7.78 7.61 -1.54
C LEU A 50 -6.85 6.41 -1.61
N LEU A 51 -6.97 5.50 -0.64
CA LEU A 51 -6.13 4.31 -0.55
C LEU A 51 -6.99 3.05 -0.52
N ASP A 52 -6.48 1.95 -1.02
CA ASP A 52 -7.09 0.67 -0.76
C ASP A 52 -6.57 0.04 0.56
N ARG A 53 -7.20 -1.05 0.98
CA ARG A 53 -6.79 -1.77 2.20
C ARG A 53 -5.38 -2.30 2.13
N LYS A 54 -4.89 -2.66 0.94
CA LYS A 54 -3.57 -3.24 0.74
C LYS A 54 -2.50 -2.17 0.98
N GLU A 55 -2.69 -0.99 0.40
CA GLU A 55 -1.80 0.15 0.59
C GLU A 55 -1.87 0.69 2.02
N CYS A 56 -3.06 0.79 2.62
CA CYS A 56 -3.18 1.15 4.03
C CYS A 56 -2.40 0.19 4.94
N PHE A 57 -2.46 -1.12 4.67
CA PHE A 57 -1.69 -2.07 5.46
C PHE A 57 -0.19 -1.93 5.25
N TYR A 58 0.26 -1.62 4.03
CA TYR A 58 1.67 -1.31 3.77
C TYR A 58 2.16 -0.18 4.67
N TYR A 59 1.47 0.96 4.70
CA TYR A 59 1.82 2.08 5.59
C TYR A 59 1.82 1.67 7.06
N PHE A 60 0.87 0.84 7.48
CA PHE A 60 0.85 0.32 8.83
C PHE A 60 2.07 -0.55 9.14
N ALA A 61 2.38 -1.52 8.30
CA ALA A 61 3.40 -2.53 8.55
C ALA A 61 4.81 -1.94 8.56
N TYR A 62 5.11 -1.03 7.64
CA TYR A 62 6.44 -0.43 7.49
C TYR A 62 6.66 0.80 8.38
N HIS A 63 5.65 1.24 9.12
CA HIS A 63 5.75 2.22 10.20
C HIS A 63 6.01 1.60 11.58
N GLN A 64 6.05 0.28 11.65
CA GLN A 64 6.39 -0.41 12.89
C GLN A 64 7.92 -0.42 13.09
N VAL A 65 8.36 -0.99 14.23
CA VAL A 65 9.78 -1.16 14.48
C VAL A 65 10.43 -2.03 13.38
N PRO A 66 11.67 -1.73 12.95
CA PRO A 66 12.31 -2.37 11.79
C PRO A 66 12.37 -3.90 11.86
N GLU A 67 12.44 -4.46 13.06
CA GLU A 67 12.50 -5.91 13.27
C GLU A 67 11.25 -6.64 12.77
N LEU A 68 10.11 -5.95 12.67
CA LEU A 68 8.85 -6.53 12.17
C LEU A 68 8.75 -6.58 10.65
N SER A 69 9.59 -5.84 9.95
CA SER A 69 9.64 -5.79 8.47
C SER A 69 11.02 -6.16 7.89
N MET A 70 11.96 -6.67 8.72
CA MET A 70 13.30 -7.05 8.27
C MET A 70 13.30 -8.09 7.15
N HIS A 71 12.29 -8.94 7.10
CA HIS A 71 12.02 -9.94 6.07
C HIS A 71 10.55 -9.85 5.63
N ASP A 72 10.04 -10.90 5.03
CA ASP A 72 8.68 -10.94 4.51
C ASP A 72 7.63 -10.68 5.60
N VAL A 73 6.62 -9.90 5.26
CA VAL A 73 5.47 -9.57 6.11
C VAL A 73 4.22 -10.18 5.50
N TYR A 74 3.48 -10.95 6.30
CA TYR A 74 2.21 -11.52 5.87
C TYR A 74 1.02 -10.86 6.54
N LEU A 75 -0.02 -10.63 5.75
CA LEU A 75 -1.36 -10.28 6.23
C LEU A 75 -2.36 -11.35 5.79
N PHE A 76 -3.06 -11.93 6.74
CA PHE A 76 -4.20 -12.80 6.48
C PHE A 76 -5.49 -12.07 6.84
N ASP A 77 -6.37 -11.88 5.85
CA ASP A 77 -7.70 -11.28 6.03
C ASP A 77 -8.76 -12.37 5.83
N TYR A 78 -9.31 -12.88 6.94
CA TYR A 78 -10.29 -13.95 6.93
C TYR A 78 -11.69 -13.42 7.15
N ARG A 79 -12.51 -13.52 6.09
CA ARG A 79 -13.91 -13.07 6.12
C ARG A 79 -14.81 -14.09 5.48
N ARG A 80 -15.89 -14.44 6.15
CA ARG A 80 -16.84 -15.46 5.72
C ARG A 80 -16.15 -16.82 5.53
N GLU A 81 -16.01 -17.29 4.28
CA GLU A 81 -15.37 -18.56 3.93
C GLU A 81 -13.99 -18.38 3.28
N ASP A 82 -13.61 -17.13 2.97
CA ASP A 82 -12.38 -16.85 2.25
C ASP A 82 -11.33 -16.22 3.15
N ILE A 83 -10.11 -16.70 3.02
CA ILE A 83 -8.92 -16.07 3.60
C ILE A 83 -8.05 -15.52 2.46
N ARG A 84 -7.75 -14.23 2.52
CA ARG A 84 -6.81 -13.57 1.62
C ARG A 84 -5.44 -13.57 2.26
N CYS A 85 -4.51 -14.27 1.62
CA CYS A 85 -3.12 -14.36 2.03
C CYS A 85 -2.33 -13.32 1.25
N ARG A 86 -1.81 -12.30 1.92
CA ARG A 86 -1.06 -11.20 1.31
C ARG A 86 0.37 -11.21 1.80
N LEU A 87 1.30 -11.32 0.87
CA LEU A 87 2.74 -11.24 1.11
C LEU A 87 3.25 -9.87 0.66
N TYR A 88 3.79 -9.11 1.61
CA TYR A 88 4.54 -7.88 1.37
C TYR A 88 6.01 -8.19 1.43
N LYS A 89 6.69 -8.00 0.30
CA LYS A 89 8.10 -8.35 0.14
C LYS A 89 8.93 -7.13 -0.18
N GLU A 90 9.93 -6.89 0.64
CA GLU A 90 10.90 -5.83 0.44
C GLU A 90 12.00 -6.26 -0.54
N LYS A 91 12.29 -5.39 -1.51
CA LYS A 91 13.51 -5.45 -2.30
C LYS A 91 14.42 -4.29 -1.89
N ARG A 92 15.54 -4.62 -1.30
CA ARG A 92 16.53 -3.65 -0.82
C ARG A 92 17.26 -3.00 -1.98
N THR A 93 16.68 -1.95 -2.49
CA THR A 93 17.23 -1.06 -3.52
C THR A 93 17.20 0.37 -3.00
N THR A 94 17.56 1.34 -3.81
CA THR A 94 17.40 2.76 -3.50
C THR A 94 16.53 3.38 -4.59
N PRO A 95 15.28 3.73 -4.28
CA PRO A 95 14.53 3.52 -3.03
C PRO A 95 14.22 2.05 -2.74
N GLN A 96 13.84 1.72 -1.50
CA GLN A 96 13.39 0.38 -1.11
C GLN A 96 12.02 0.09 -1.71
N LEU A 97 11.88 -1.03 -2.42
CA LEU A 97 10.65 -1.36 -3.13
C LEU A 97 9.85 -2.41 -2.36
N ILE A 98 8.58 -2.13 -2.12
CA ILE A 98 7.66 -3.07 -1.49
C ILE A 98 6.70 -3.60 -2.54
N SER A 99 6.81 -4.88 -2.85
CA SER A 99 5.90 -5.59 -3.74
C SER A 99 4.84 -6.37 -2.96
N LEU A 100 3.68 -6.54 -3.58
CA LEU A 100 2.56 -7.29 -3.04
C LEU A 100 2.25 -8.51 -3.91
N ALA A 101 2.12 -9.68 -3.26
CA ALA A 101 1.47 -10.86 -3.83
C ALA A 101 0.24 -11.21 -3.01
N GLU A 102 -0.87 -11.53 -3.67
CA GLU A 102 -2.12 -11.92 -3.01
C GLU A 102 -2.62 -13.25 -3.55
N GLU A 103 -3.04 -14.12 -2.65
CA GLU A 103 -3.73 -15.37 -2.96
C GLU A 103 -4.99 -15.49 -2.11
N VAL A 104 -6.08 -15.99 -2.70
CA VAL A 104 -7.33 -16.27 -2.00
C VAL A 104 -7.48 -17.77 -1.83
N ARG A 105 -7.68 -18.20 -0.59
CA ARG A 105 -7.92 -19.60 -0.23
C ARG A 105 -9.28 -19.72 0.43
N ARG A 106 -9.94 -20.85 0.23
CA ARG A 106 -11.19 -21.17 0.92
C ARG A 106 -10.92 -21.87 2.24
N MET A 107 -11.61 -21.45 3.28
CA MET A 107 -11.52 -22.04 4.61
C MET A 107 -12.59 -23.11 4.81
N ASN A 108 -12.22 -24.24 5.39
CA ASN A 108 -13.15 -25.28 5.79
C ASN A 108 -13.64 -25.03 7.22
N ALA A 109 -14.95 -24.89 7.41
CA ALA A 109 -15.55 -24.60 8.71
C ALA A 109 -15.38 -25.74 9.73
N ASP A 110 -15.40 -27.00 9.28
CA ASP A 110 -15.35 -28.19 10.16
C ASP A 110 -13.96 -28.47 10.71
N SER A 111 -12.90 -28.05 9.99
CA SER A 111 -11.49 -28.26 10.37
C SER A 111 -10.68 -26.96 10.24
N ARG A 112 -11.18 -25.85 10.80
CA ARG A 112 -10.63 -24.51 10.61
C ARG A 112 -9.15 -24.40 10.98
N ASP A 113 -8.76 -24.92 12.15
CA ASP A 113 -7.37 -24.81 12.64
C ASP A 113 -6.39 -25.62 11.78
N GLU A 114 -6.76 -26.86 11.43
CA GLU A 114 -5.93 -27.71 10.56
C GLU A 114 -5.81 -27.14 9.16
N ASN A 115 -6.92 -26.64 8.60
CA ASN A 115 -6.94 -26.02 7.29
C ASN A 115 -6.09 -24.75 7.26
N PHE A 116 -6.23 -23.88 8.27
CA PHE A 116 -5.42 -22.67 8.37
C PHE A 116 -3.94 -23.00 8.59
N LEU A 117 -3.61 -23.99 9.42
CA LEU A 117 -2.24 -24.45 9.58
C LEU A 117 -1.64 -24.95 8.26
N GLY A 118 -2.41 -25.66 7.45
CA GLY A 118 -2.01 -26.06 6.10
C GLY A 118 -1.69 -24.86 5.21
N ILE A 119 -2.58 -23.86 5.18
CA ILE A 119 -2.38 -22.61 4.43
C ILE A 119 -1.11 -21.88 4.89
N LEU A 120 -0.88 -21.76 6.21
CA LEU A 120 0.32 -21.13 6.75
C LEU A 120 1.60 -21.84 6.33
N LYS A 121 1.62 -23.18 6.37
CA LYS A 121 2.78 -23.98 5.95
C LYS A 121 3.08 -23.80 4.47
N ASP A 122 2.05 -23.74 3.64
CA ASP A 122 2.21 -23.51 2.20
C ASP A 122 2.70 -22.09 1.91
N CYS A 123 2.09 -21.07 2.52
CA CYS A 123 2.48 -19.67 2.35
C CYS A 123 3.92 -19.41 2.79
N PHE A 124 4.38 -20.06 3.87
CA PHE A 124 5.72 -19.78 4.42
C PHE A 124 6.83 -20.64 3.81
N ARG A 125 6.47 -21.55 2.88
CA ARG A 125 7.46 -22.40 2.23
C ARG A 125 8.44 -21.56 1.40
N GLY A 126 9.72 -21.57 1.78
CA GLY A 126 10.78 -20.81 1.10
C GLY A 126 10.83 -19.32 1.46
N HIS A 127 10.06 -18.91 2.47
CA HIS A 127 10.02 -17.53 2.96
C HIS A 127 10.58 -17.42 4.38
N ILE A 128 11.36 -16.36 4.62
CA ILE A 128 11.75 -15.94 5.97
C ILE A 128 10.77 -14.85 6.38
N VAL A 129 9.95 -15.13 7.39
CA VAL A 129 8.84 -14.26 7.78
C VAL A 129 9.16 -13.57 9.10
N SER A 130 9.20 -12.24 9.11
CA SER A 130 9.39 -11.43 10.32
C SER A 130 8.12 -11.30 11.12
N SER A 131 7.03 -10.93 10.47
CA SER A 131 5.76 -10.69 11.13
C SER A 131 4.56 -11.20 10.34
N VAL A 132 3.53 -11.57 11.08
CA VAL A 132 2.26 -12.03 10.54
C VAL A 132 1.13 -11.26 11.21
N TYR A 133 0.24 -10.71 10.42
CA TYR A 133 -0.93 -9.99 10.89
C TYR A 133 -2.19 -10.72 10.50
N LEU A 134 -3.09 -10.88 11.45
CA LEU A 134 -4.38 -11.53 11.26
C LEU A 134 -5.49 -10.48 11.42
N THR A 135 -6.41 -10.40 10.47
CA THR A 135 -7.55 -9.48 10.51
C THR A 135 -8.79 -10.13 9.91
N GLY A 136 -9.95 -9.59 10.25
CA GLY A 136 -11.24 -10.13 9.82
C GLY A 136 -11.95 -10.91 10.92
N ASP A 137 -13.27 -10.97 10.81
CA ASP A 137 -14.18 -11.62 11.76
C ASP A 137 -14.01 -13.15 11.82
N GLY A 138 -13.45 -13.74 10.78
CA GLY A 138 -13.12 -15.14 10.74
C GLY A 138 -12.08 -15.59 11.78
N PHE A 139 -11.29 -14.66 12.30
CA PHE A 139 -10.31 -14.95 13.37
C PHE A 139 -10.88 -14.77 14.78
N ASP A 140 -12.13 -14.39 14.94
CA ASP A 140 -12.77 -14.32 16.26
C ASP A 140 -12.97 -15.73 16.86
N GLY A 141 -12.80 -15.85 18.18
CA GLY A 141 -12.94 -17.10 18.94
C GLY A 141 -11.62 -17.85 19.17
N ASP A 142 -11.69 -18.95 19.93
CA ASP A 142 -10.52 -19.69 20.44
C ASP A 142 -10.20 -20.97 19.62
N TRP A 143 -10.45 -20.93 18.31
CA TRP A 143 -10.27 -22.09 17.46
C TRP A 143 -8.82 -22.34 17.01
N MET A 144 -7.96 -21.30 16.99
CA MET A 144 -6.58 -21.33 16.47
C MET A 144 -5.59 -21.87 17.52
N LYS A 145 -5.57 -23.14 17.83
CA LYS A 145 -4.61 -23.72 18.80
C LYS A 145 -3.28 -24.10 18.13
N GLN A 146 -3.35 -24.95 17.11
CA GLN A 146 -2.17 -25.43 16.38
C GLN A 146 -1.56 -24.32 15.51
N SER A 147 -2.41 -23.54 14.86
CA SER A 147 -1.98 -22.41 14.02
C SER A 147 -1.24 -21.35 14.82
N VAL A 148 -1.72 -20.98 16.03
CA VAL A 148 -1.04 -20.02 16.90
C VAL A 148 0.31 -20.56 17.36
N ALA A 149 0.38 -21.83 17.76
CA ALA A 149 1.64 -22.45 18.14
C ALA A 149 2.66 -22.42 17.00
N PHE A 150 2.23 -22.66 15.76
CA PHE A 150 3.08 -22.56 14.58
C PHE A 150 3.47 -21.11 14.24
N LEU A 151 2.54 -20.17 14.33
CA LEU A 151 2.78 -18.75 14.07
C LEU A 151 3.82 -18.14 15.01
N CYS A 152 3.84 -18.56 16.27
CA CYS A 152 4.77 -18.05 17.28
C CYS A 152 6.19 -18.66 17.21
N GLN A 153 6.46 -19.57 16.27
CA GLN A 153 7.77 -20.17 16.09
C GLN A 153 8.69 -19.26 15.25
N GLY A 154 9.56 -18.50 15.93
CA GLY A 154 10.60 -17.69 15.28
C GLY A 154 10.10 -16.44 14.54
N ARG A 155 8.84 -16.04 14.74
CA ARG A 155 8.23 -14.85 14.13
C ARG A 155 7.24 -14.20 15.10
N ARG A 156 6.81 -12.98 14.76
CA ARG A 156 5.84 -12.26 15.57
C ARG A 156 4.46 -12.29 14.91
N ALA A 157 3.43 -12.72 15.65
CA ALA A 157 2.06 -12.79 15.17
C ALA A 157 1.16 -11.81 15.94
N PHE A 158 0.30 -11.11 15.23
CA PHE A 158 -0.59 -10.10 15.77
C PHE A 158 -2.01 -10.29 15.24
N VAL A 159 -3.01 -10.13 16.10
CA VAL A 159 -4.42 -10.00 15.70
C VAL A 159 -4.82 -8.55 15.81
N GLY A 160 -5.34 -7.96 14.74
CA GLY A 160 -5.69 -6.54 14.73
C GLY A 160 -6.97 -6.23 13.98
N LYS A 161 -7.84 -5.42 14.61
CA LYS A 161 -9.11 -4.96 13.99
C LYS A 161 -8.96 -3.62 13.27
N ASN A 162 -7.94 -2.82 13.61
CA ASN A 162 -7.80 -1.43 13.14
C ASN A 162 -6.59 -1.22 12.22
N LEU A 163 -6.05 -2.28 11.62
CA LEU A 163 -4.80 -2.20 10.83
C LEU A 163 -4.91 -1.19 9.69
N TYR A 164 -6.01 -1.23 8.95
CA TYR A 164 -6.24 -0.35 7.80
C TYR A 164 -6.44 1.11 8.18
N SER A 165 -7.21 1.40 9.24
CA SER A 165 -7.43 2.78 9.70
C SER A 165 -6.16 3.39 10.30
N LYS A 166 -5.36 2.61 11.02
CA LYS A 166 -4.03 3.05 11.49
C LYS A 166 -3.10 3.31 10.31
N GLY A 167 -3.09 2.44 9.31
CA GLY A 167 -2.31 2.64 8.09
C GLY A 167 -2.71 3.90 7.33
N ALA A 168 -4.00 4.18 7.23
CA ALA A 168 -4.48 5.44 6.64
C ALA A 168 -3.98 6.67 7.41
N CYS A 169 -3.90 6.60 8.74
CA CYS A 169 -3.29 7.67 9.54
C CYS A 169 -1.79 7.82 9.26
N TYR A 170 -1.05 6.71 9.16
CA TYR A 170 0.37 6.75 8.81
C TYR A 170 0.59 7.29 7.39
N ALA A 171 -0.25 6.95 6.43
CA ALA A 171 -0.19 7.52 5.08
C ALA A 171 -0.34 9.05 5.09
N ALA A 172 -1.27 9.58 5.90
CA ALA A 172 -1.43 11.02 6.07
C ALA A 172 -0.15 11.67 6.62
N LEU A 173 0.49 11.05 7.61
CA LEU A 173 1.74 11.53 8.19
C LEU A 173 2.90 11.49 7.18
N CYS A 174 3.03 10.41 6.41
CA CYS A 174 4.06 10.29 5.38
C CYS A 174 3.92 11.35 4.30
N SER A 175 2.70 11.70 3.92
CA SER A 175 2.45 12.74 2.92
C SER A 175 2.89 14.13 3.38
N GLU A 176 2.98 14.37 4.68
CA GLU A 176 3.47 15.64 5.25
C GLU A 176 5.00 15.64 5.45
N GLN A 177 5.58 14.45 5.69
CA GLN A 177 6.99 14.26 6.03
C GLN A 177 7.74 13.52 4.90
N GLN A 178 7.58 13.95 3.65
CA GLN A 178 8.13 13.29 2.45
C GLN A 178 9.65 12.99 2.53
N GLU A 179 10.40 13.74 3.34
CA GLU A 179 11.87 13.61 3.42
C GLU A 179 12.37 12.35 4.15
N ASN A 180 11.50 11.61 4.85
CA ASN A 180 11.89 10.49 5.72
C ASN A 180 11.27 9.14 5.36
N TRP A 181 10.65 9.01 4.17
CA TRP A 181 10.01 7.75 3.76
C TRP A 181 10.74 7.12 2.57
N ASP A 182 11.60 6.14 2.85
CA ASP A 182 12.48 5.51 1.87
C ASP A 182 11.83 4.36 1.06
N TYR A 183 10.55 4.09 1.32
CA TYR A 183 9.83 2.97 0.70
C TYR A 183 8.95 3.42 -0.45
N VAL A 184 8.96 2.65 -1.55
CA VAL A 184 8.05 2.77 -2.69
C VAL A 184 7.18 1.53 -2.75
N TYR A 185 5.88 1.69 -2.60
CA TYR A 185 4.91 0.61 -2.71
C TYR A 185 4.51 0.38 -4.17
N LEU A 186 4.50 -0.88 -4.58
CA LEU A 186 4.15 -1.32 -5.93
C LEU A 186 2.99 -2.31 -5.86
N GLY A 187 1.84 -1.87 -5.39
CA GLY A 187 0.58 -2.62 -5.34
C GLY A 187 -0.21 -2.54 -6.65
N ASP A 188 -1.52 -2.72 -6.60
CA ASP A 188 -2.35 -2.82 -7.81
C ASP A 188 -2.68 -1.46 -8.45
N ASN A 189 -2.60 -0.37 -7.68
CA ASN A 189 -3.02 0.96 -8.10
C ASN A 189 -1.85 1.90 -8.40
N GLU A 190 -0.61 1.45 -8.20
CA GLU A 190 0.59 2.25 -8.36
C GLU A 190 1.27 1.96 -9.70
N MET A 191 1.88 2.98 -10.25
CA MET A 191 2.75 2.85 -11.42
C MET A 191 3.91 1.92 -11.09
N LYS A 192 4.15 0.92 -11.95
CA LYS A 192 5.20 -0.09 -11.74
C LYS A 192 6.57 0.36 -12.25
N VAL A 193 6.58 1.34 -13.11
CA VAL A 193 7.77 1.87 -13.77
C VAL A 193 7.74 3.39 -13.78
N ASN A 194 8.91 4.00 -13.82
CA ASN A 194 9.03 5.41 -14.14
C ASN A 194 8.76 5.62 -15.64
N VAL A 195 8.05 6.68 -15.98
CA VAL A 195 7.92 7.16 -17.35
C VAL A 195 8.80 8.39 -17.50
N SER A 196 9.83 8.31 -18.35
CA SER A 196 10.87 9.32 -18.45
C SER A 196 11.08 9.76 -19.89
N LEU A 197 11.60 10.97 -20.06
CA LEU A 197 12.15 11.49 -21.32
C LEU A 197 13.66 11.52 -21.24
N LYS A 198 14.32 11.13 -22.34
CA LYS A 198 15.75 11.36 -22.46
C LYS A 198 15.99 12.78 -22.96
N VAL A 199 16.47 13.62 -22.08
CA VAL A 199 16.67 15.05 -22.37
C VAL A 199 18.15 15.40 -22.36
N ARG A 200 18.48 16.54 -22.99
CA ARG A 200 19.82 17.15 -22.88
C ARG A 200 19.69 18.42 -22.05
N ASN A 201 20.21 18.38 -20.84
CA ASN A 201 20.21 19.51 -19.92
C ASN A 201 21.66 20.02 -19.77
N MET A 202 21.90 21.31 -20.09
CA MET A 202 23.24 21.91 -20.08
C MET A 202 24.31 21.09 -20.82
N GLY A 203 23.92 20.45 -21.94
CA GLY A 203 24.82 19.64 -22.77
C GLY A 203 25.00 18.19 -22.32
N LYS A 204 24.49 17.80 -21.16
CA LYS A 204 24.54 16.44 -20.64
C LYS A 204 23.22 15.69 -20.92
N ALA A 205 23.33 14.44 -21.40
CA ALA A 205 22.18 13.58 -21.57
C ALA A 205 21.76 13.01 -20.19
N GLU A 206 20.49 13.16 -19.85
CA GLU A 206 19.90 12.62 -18.62
C GLU A 206 18.47 12.17 -18.86
N PHE A 207 17.93 11.37 -17.92
CA PHE A 207 16.52 11.01 -17.92
C PHE A 207 15.74 11.97 -17.02
N TYR A 208 14.74 12.62 -17.58
CA TYR A 208 13.78 13.44 -16.86
C TYR A 208 12.52 12.59 -16.60
N THR A 209 12.28 12.26 -15.34
CA THR A 209 11.12 11.46 -14.95
C THR A 209 9.86 12.33 -14.91
N LEU A 210 8.88 11.97 -15.72
CA LEU A 210 7.56 12.62 -15.77
C LEU A 210 6.58 12.00 -14.77
N ILE A 211 6.65 10.67 -14.62
CA ILE A 211 5.78 9.88 -13.75
C ILE A 211 6.67 8.92 -13.00
N SER A 212 6.53 8.88 -11.69
CA SER A 212 7.33 8.03 -10.83
C SER A 212 6.64 6.70 -10.54
N ALA A 213 7.44 5.63 -10.45
CA ALA A 213 6.95 4.38 -9.89
C ALA A 213 6.52 4.60 -8.43
N GLY A 214 5.37 4.00 -8.07
CA GLY A 214 4.73 4.20 -6.76
C GLY A 214 3.65 5.27 -6.76
N ASP A 215 3.59 6.14 -7.79
CA ASP A 215 2.50 7.11 -7.90
C ASP A 215 1.17 6.40 -8.19
N ASN A 216 0.11 6.84 -7.54
CA ASN A 216 -1.24 6.33 -7.78
C ASN A 216 -1.78 6.79 -9.14
N TRP A 217 -2.40 5.88 -9.91
CA TRP A 217 -2.91 6.16 -11.25
C TRP A 217 -3.89 7.34 -11.32
N TYR A 218 -4.61 7.64 -10.24
CA TYR A 218 -5.61 8.72 -10.21
C TYR A 218 -5.03 10.10 -9.81
N GLU A 219 -3.82 10.14 -9.29
CA GLU A 219 -3.10 11.36 -8.91
C GLU A 219 -2.02 11.73 -9.92
N THR A 220 -1.60 10.76 -10.71
CA THR A 220 -0.43 10.87 -11.59
C THR A 220 -0.70 11.82 -12.75
N GLN A 221 0.05 12.91 -12.77
CA GLN A 221 0.13 13.85 -13.90
C GLN A 221 1.57 14.30 -14.06
N GLY A 222 2.10 14.14 -15.28
CA GLY A 222 3.42 14.68 -15.64
C GLY A 222 3.28 15.74 -16.71
N MET A 223 3.89 16.91 -16.52
CA MET A 223 3.96 17.97 -17.51
C MET A 223 5.37 18.56 -17.55
N CYS A 224 5.90 18.71 -18.74
CA CYS A 224 7.16 19.43 -18.95
C CYS A 224 7.14 20.14 -20.30
N GLU A 225 7.92 21.18 -20.41
CA GLU A 225 8.18 21.86 -21.68
C GLU A 225 9.55 21.42 -22.20
N VAL A 226 9.60 20.97 -23.45
CA VAL A 226 10.85 20.53 -24.09
C VAL A 226 11.00 21.18 -25.48
N ILE A 227 12.23 21.41 -25.89
CA ILE A 227 12.57 21.83 -27.24
C ILE A 227 13.00 20.60 -28.02
N LEU A 228 12.30 20.28 -29.11
CA LEU A 228 12.65 19.18 -29.99
C LEU A 228 13.85 19.57 -30.86
N ALA A 229 14.87 18.71 -30.87
CA ALA A 229 16.08 18.90 -31.65
C ALA A 229 16.25 17.77 -32.66
N GLY A 230 15.98 18.05 -33.91
CA GLY A 230 16.27 17.16 -35.06
C GLY A 230 15.16 16.19 -35.47
N THR A 231 14.15 15.92 -34.63
CA THR A 231 12.99 15.07 -34.95
C THR A 231 11.73 15.65 -34.31
N PRO A 232 10.55 15.51 -34.92
CA PRO A 232 9.27 15.86 -34.31
C PRO A 232 8.75 14.78 -33.36
N GLU A 233 9.45 13.65 -33.20
CA GLU A 233 9.04 12.54 -32.39
C GLU A 233 9.59 12.64 -30.96
N ILE A 234 8.81 12.18 -30.00
CA ILE A 234 9.16 12.12 -28.59
C ILE A 234 9.09 10.66 -28.15
N ASP A 235 10.22 10.11 -27.69
CA ASP A 235 10.30 8.78 -27.13
C ASP A 235 10.10 8.82 -25.62
N PHE A 236 9.18 8.01 -25.10
CA PHE A 236 9.03 7.77 -23.68
C PHE A 236 9.78 6.49 -23.29
N TRP A 237 10.55 6.60 -22.23
CA TRP A 237 11.34 5.53 -21.68
C TRP A 237 10.70 4.97 -20.42
N LEU A 238 10.49 3.66 -20.39
CA LEU A 238 9.94 2.95 -19.23
C LEU A 238 11.09 2.34 -18.43
N GLN A 239 11.29 2.84 -17.22
CA GLN A 239 12.42 2.44 -16.38
C GLN A 239 11.93 1.79 -15.09
N PRO A 240 12.43 0.60 -14.72
CA PRO A 240 12.19 0.05 -13.39
C PRO A 240 12.71 1.01 -12.31
N PRO A 241 12.00 1.14 -11.18
CA PRO A 241 12.45 2.02 -10.10
C PRO A 241 13.82 1.56 -9.57
N GLY A 242 14.71 2.52 -9.33
CA GLY A 242 16.09 2.26 -8.90
C GLY A 242 17.04 1.77 -10.01
N SER A 243 16.58 1.63 -11.26
CA SER A 243 17.44 1.34 -12.41
C SER A 243 17.94 2.63 -13.09
N ARG A 244 19.16 2.61 -13.55
CA ARG A 244 19.70 3.63 -14.46
C ARG A 244 19.59 3.23 -15.93
N GLU A 245 19.15 2.02 -16.19
CA GLU A 245 18.92 1.46 -17.51
C GLU A 245 17.44 1.48 -17.84
N ALA A 246 17.13 1.69 -19.12
CA ALA A 246 15.76 1.75 -19.66
C ALA A 246 15.53 0.62 -20.66
#